data_af9d7b876293c17be60ce6e4082af061
#
_entry.id   af9d7b876293c17be60ce6e4082af061
#
_cell.length_a   1.000
_cell.length_b   1.000
_cell.length_c   1.000
_cell.angle_alpha   90.00
_cell.angle_beta   90.00
_cell.angle_gamma   90.00
#
_symmetry.space_group_name_H-M   'P 1'
#
loop_
_entity.id
_entity.type
_entity.pdbx_description
1 polymer ?
#
loop_
_entity_poly.entity_id
_entity_poly.type
_entity_poly.pdbx_seq_one_letter_code
_entity_poly.pdbx_strand_id
1 'polypeptide(L)'
;MLPEDDLTRLRHMLDAANDAIRFAADRQRADLDSDRMLLLSLLKCIEIVGEAASRVSTRTQANLPDLPWADIVGMRNRLIHA
;
A
#
# COMPACT_ATOMS: atom_id res chain seq x y z
N MET A 1 -16.23 -12.13 12.23
CA MET A 1 -16.56 -10.96 11.39
C MET A 1 -15.58 -9.83 11.69
N LEU A 2 -15.08 -9.18 10.67
CA LEU A 2 -14.16 -8.05 10.84
C LEU A 2 -14.93 -6.80 11.23
N PRO A 3 -14.37 -5.93 12.10
CA PRO A 3 -14.92 -4.60 12.32
C PRO A 3 -15.09 -3.85 11.00
N GLU A 4 -16.15 -3.05 10.91
CA GLU A 4 -16.46 -2.30 9.68
C GLU A 4 -15.33 -1.38 9.26
N ASP A 5 -14.69 -0.70 10.21
CA ASP A 5 -13.57 0.19 9.92
C ASP A 5 -12.38 -0.59 9.36
N ASP A 6 -12.08 -1.76 9.90
CA ASP A 6 -11.01 -2.61 9.39
C ASP A 6 -11.30 -3.08 7.97
N LEU A 7 -12.55 -3.46 7.70
CA LEU A 7 -12.94 -3.86 6.35
C LEU A 7 -12.73 -2.72 5.34
N THR A 8 -13.10 -1.50 5.73
CA THR A 8 -12.88 -0.31 4.90
C THR A 8 -11.38 -0.10 4.63
N ARG A 9 -10.53 -0.23 5.66
CA ARG A 9 -9.08 -0.09 5.49
C ARG A 9 -8.51 -1.17 4.58
N LEU A 10 -8.96 -2.41 4.73
CA LEU A 10 -8.52 -3.50 3.86
C LEU A 10 -8.92 -3.25 2.40
N ARG A 11 -10.10 -2.69 2.17
CA ARG A 11 -10.52 -2.30 0.81
C ARG A 11 -9.63 -1.20 0.23
N HIS A 12 -9.28 -0.20 1.03
CA HIS A 12 -8.35 0.85 0.59
C HIS A 12 -7.00 0.26 0.20
N MET A 13 -6.48 -0.70 0.99
CA MET A 13 -5.24 -1.39 0.66
C MET A 13 -5.35 -2.14 -0.66
N LEU A 14 -6.43 -2.89 -0.84
CA LEU A 14 -6.65 -3.69 -2.04
C LEU A 14 -6.78 -2.79 -3.28
N ASP A 15 -7.57 -1.74 -3.18
CA ASP A 15 -7.79 -0.82 -4.31
C ASP A 15 -6.48 -0.16 -4.73
N ALA A 16 -5.70 0.33 -3.77
CA ALA A 16 -4.42 0.98 -4.07
C ALA A 16 -3.39 -0.02 -4.61
N ALA A 17 -3.37 -1.25 -4.09
CA ALA A 17 -2.48 -2.30 -4.61
C ALA A 17 -2.84 -2.65 -6.05
N ASN A 18 -4.13 -2.78 -6.36
CA ASN A 18 -4.58 -3.04 -7.73
C ASN A 18 -4.25 -1.88 -8.66
N ASP A 19 -4.38 -0.63 -8.20
CA ASP A 19 -3.97 0.54 -8.97
C ASP A 19 -2.48 0.48 -9.27
N ALA A 20 -1.65 0.16 -8.29
CA ALA A 20 -0.21 0.05 -8.49
C ALA A 20 0.14 -1.01 -9.55
N ILE A 21 -0.51 -2.16 -9.49
CA ILE A 21 -0.31 -3.23 -10.47
C ILE A 21 -0.67 -2.74 -11.87
N ARG A 22 -1.80 -2.05 -12.03
CA ARG A 22 -2.22 -1.51 -13.33
C ARG A 22 -1.26 -0.45 -13.85
N PHE A 23 -0.81 0.47 -12.97
CA PHE A 23 0.12 1.52 -13.37
C PHE A 23 1.48 0.96 -13.79
N ALA A 24 1.92 -0.12 -13.15
CA ALA A 24 3.19 -0.76 -13.44
C ALA A 24 3.14 -1.78 -14.58
N ALA A 25 1.94 -2.12 -15.09
CA ALA A 25 1.79 -3.10 -16.16
C ALA A 25 2.60 -2.70 -17.39
N ASP A 26 3.39 -3.64 -17.92
CA ASP A 26 4.25 -3.43 -19.08
C ASP A 26 5.28 -2.31 -18.93
N ARG A 27 5.57 -1.90 -17.70
CA ARG A 27 6.59 -0.89 -17.40
C ARG A 27 7.82 -1.57 -16.79
N GLN A 28 8.97 -0.95 -16.98
CA GLN A 28 10.23 -1.42 -16.44
C GLN A 28 10.75 -0.45 -15.38
N ARG A 29 11.68 -0.91 -14.55
CA ARG A 29 12.27 -0.06 -13.52
C ARG A 29 12.86 1.24 -14.09
N ALA A 30 13.49 1.17 -15.26
CA ALA A 30 14.05 2.36 -15.90
C ALA A 30 13.01 3.43 -16.21
N ASP A 31 11.74 3.04 -16.39
CA ASP A 31 10.66 3.99 -16.64
C ASP A 31 10.42 4.92 -15.46
N LEU A 32 10.78 4.52 -14.25
CA LEU A 32 10.67 5.37 -13.06
C LEU A 32 11.59 6.59 -13.12
N ASP A 33 12.71 6.46 -13.83
CA ASP A 33 13.67 7.56 -13.99
C ASP A 33 13.23 8.58 -15.03
N SER A 34 12.44 8.15 -16.01
CA SER A 34 12.05 8.98 -17.14
C SER A 34 10.59 9.41 -17.11
N ASP A 35 9.72 8.73 -16.34
CA ASP A 35 8.30 9.03 -16.27
C ASP A 35 7.92 9.44 -14.84
N ARG A 36 7.92 10.77 -14.63
CA ARG A 36 7.61 11.31 -13.31
C ARG A 36 6.17 11.00 -12.85
N MET A 37 5.21 10.97 -13.79
CA MET A 37 3.83 10.62 -13.43
C MET A 37 3.74 9.19 -12.91
N LEU A 38 4.43 8.27 -13.56
CA LEU A 38 4.47 6.88 -13.12
C LEU A 38 5.06 6.78 -11.71
N LEU A 39 6.20 7.42 -11.49
CA LEU A 39 6.86 7.41 -10.19
C LEU A 39 5.95 7.94 -9.09
N LEU A 40 5.36 9.11 -9.30
CA LEU A 40 4.49 9.74 -8.30
C LEU A 40 3.23 8.92 -8.06
N SER A 41 2.66 8.31 -9.10
CA SER A 41 1.48 7.48 -8.98
C SER A 41 1.76 6.23 -8.14
N LEU A 42 2.89 5.56 -8.38
CA LEU A 42 3.27 4.38 -7.61
C LEU A 42 3.61 4.74 -6.16
N LEU A 43 4.30 5.84 -5.93
CA LEU A 43 4.58 6.31 -4.57
C LEU A 43 3.28 6.60 -3.82
N LYS A 44 2.31 7.20 -4.48
CA LYS A 44 1.01 7.48 -3.88
C LYS A 44 0.27 6.19 -3.50
N CYS A 45 0.30 5.19 -4.38
CA CYS A 45 -0.31 3.89 -4.08
C CYS A 45 0.32 3.23 -2.85
N ILE A 46 1.66 3.26 -2.76
CA ILE A 46 2.38 2.71 -1.60
C ILE A 46 2.01 3.46 -0.33
N GLU A 47 1.93 4.79 -0.40
CA GLU A 47 1.51 5.61 0.72
C GLU A 47 0.11 5.25 1.21
N ILE A 48 -0.84 5.08 0.29
CA ILE A 48 -2.22 4.72 0.62
C ILE A 48 -2.27 3.34 1.28
N VAL A 49 -1.57 2.35 0.70
CA VAL A 49 -1.51 0.99 1.28
C VAL A 49 -0.97 1.03 2.70
N GLY A 50 0.15 1.71 2.91
CA GLY A 50 0.78 1.79 4.22
C GLY A 50 -0.05 2.55 5.24
N GLU A 51 -0.66 3.66 4.84
CA GLU A 51 -1.54 4.44 5.71
C GLU A 51 -2.76 3.62 6.14
N ALA A 52 -3.41 2.95 5.20
CA ALA A 52 -4.55 2.09 5.50
C ALA A 52 -4.14 0.94 6.41
N ALA A 53 -3.01 0.28 6.12
CA ALA A 53 -2.49 -0.82 6.92
C ALA A 53 -2.25 -0.39 8.37
N SER A 54 -1.71 0.81 8.58
CA SER A 54 -1.41 1.33 9.93
C SER A 54 -2.68 1.53 10.76
N ARG A 55 -3.83 1.64 10.12
CA ARG A 55 -5.12 1.87 10.77
C ARG A 55 -5.94 0.60 10.98
N VAL A 56 -5.50 -0.53 10.45
CA VAL A 56 -6.13 -1.82 10.71
C VAL A 56 -5.82 -2.20 12.16
N SER A 57 -6.84 -2.67 12.89
CA SER A 57 -6.67 -3.02 14.30
C SER A 57 -5.65 -4.16 14.49
N THR A 58 -4.98 -4.15 15.62
CA THR A 58 -4.02 -5.20 15.98
C THR A 58 -4.66 -6.59 15.94
N ARG A 59 -5.91 -6.69 16.37
CA ARG A 59 -6.64 -7.94 16.36
C ARG A 59 -6.82 -8.48 14.94
N THR A 60 -7.22 -7.62 13.99
CA THR A 60 -7.40 -8.02 12.59
C THR A 60 -6.07 -8.36 11.97
N GLN A 61 -5.02 -7.60 12.23
CA GLN A 61 -3.67 -7.94 11.75
C GLN A 61 -3.22 -9.33 12.23
N ALA A 62 -3.49 -9.65 13.50
CA ALA A 62 -3.15 -10.96 14.05
C ALA A 62 -3.94 -12.10 13.40
N ASN A 63 -5.17 -11.81 12.94
CA ASN A 63 -6.00 -12.78 12.23
C ASN A 63 -5.61 -12.96 10.77
N LEU A 64 -4.77 -12.08 10.23
CA LEU A 64 -4.28 -12.11 8.84
C LEU A 64 -2.74 -12.11 8.84
N PRO A 65 -2.12 -13.15 9.43
CA PRO A 65 -0.67 -13.16 9.65
C PRO A 65 0.16 -13.34 8.37
N ASP A 66 -0.47 -13.73 7.27
CA ASP A 66 0.23 -13.89 5.99
C ASP A 66 0.60 -12.56 5.34
N LEU A 67 -0.01 -11.45 5.79
CA LEU A 67 0.37 -10.13 5.33
C LEU A 67 1.53 -9.59 6.17
N PRO A 68 2.59 -9.06 5.53
CA PRO A 68 3.75 -8.52 6.24
C PRO A 68 3.48 -7.11 6.76
N TRP A 69 2.64 -6.99 7.78
CA TRP A 69 2.14 -5.71 8.30
C TRP A 69 3.24 -4.71 8.65
N ALA A 70 4.25 -5.18 9.37
CA ALA A 70 5.34 -4.30 9.79
C ALA A 70 6.12 -3.75 8.60
N ASP A 71 6.34 -4.58 7.58
CA ASP A 71 7.06 -4.18 6.38
C ASP A 71 6.24 -3.18 5.55
N ILE A 72 4.94 -3.39 5.45
CA ILE A 72 4.04 -2.51 4.71
C ILE A 72 4.02 -1.12 5.34
N VAL A 73 3.81 -1.05 6.65
CA VAL A 73 3.80 0.21 7.40
C VAL A 73 5.18 0.85 7.39
N GLY A 74 6.24 0.05 7.54
CA GLY A 74 7.61 0.52 7.54
C GLY A 74 8.01 1.15 6.22
N MET A 75 7.58 0.57 5.11
CA MET A 75 7.85 1.12 3.78
C MET A 75 7.22 2.50 3.61
N ARG A 76 5.96 2.65 4.00
CA ARG A 76 5.26 3.93 3.97
C ARG A 76 5.99 4.98 4.81
N ASN A 77 6.42 4.60 6.02
CA ASN A 77 7.12 5.51 6.91
C ASN A 77 8.45 5.99 6.32
N ARG A 78 9.20 5.11 5.65
CA ARG A 78 10.44 5.48 4.97
C ARG A 78 10.18 6.49 3.85
N LEU A 79 9.10 6.32 3.09
CA LEU A 79 8.77 7.23 2.00
C LEU A 79 8.39 8.62 2.50
N ILE A 80 7.68 8.70 3.63
CA ILE A 80 7.25 9.97 4.21
C ILE A 80 8.42 10.73 4.82
N HIS A 81 9.36 10.01 5.45
CA HIS A 81 10.45 10.62 6.21
C HIS A 81 11.78 10.64 5.45
N ALA A 82 11.78 10.21 4.21
CA ALA A 82 13.02 10.17 3.41
C ALA A 82 13.42 11.54 2.88
#